data_14063b2ba4bab071d467bebb3f986ff4
#
_entry.id   14063b2ba4bab071d467bebb3f986ff4
#
_cell.length_a   1.000
_cell.length_b   1.000
_cell.length_c   1.000
_cell.angle_alpha   90.00
_cell.angle_beta   90.00
_cell.angle_gamma   90.00
#
_symmetry.space_group_name_H-M   'P 1'
#
loop_
_entity.id
_entity.type
_entity.pdbx_description
1 polymer ?
#
loop_
_entity_poly.entity_id
_entity_poly.type
_entity_poly.pdbx_seq_one_letter_code
_entity_poly.pdbx_strand_id
1 'polypeptide(L)'
;MNTITMQLNADELILQALREDITSEDITTNAVMPEKKLGRVELICKQDGVIAGLDVFARVFSLLDPATEITFFCKDGDEVKNGQKMAVLTGDIRILLSGERVALNYLQRMSGIATYTKSIAKLLEGTKTKLLDTRKTTPNMRVFEKYAVKVGGGYNHRYNLSDGVLLKDNHIGAAGSVTKAVQMAKEYAPFVRKIEIEVENLDMVKEAVEAGADIIMLDNMTPEDMTKAIEIIDGRAETECSGNVTRENVDRLTKIGVDYISSGALTHSSPILDLSLKNLHPVEAEGEGV
;
A
#
# COMPACT_ATOMS: atom_id res chain seq x y z
N MET A 1 -9.43 -6.96 0.19
CA MET A 1 -8.91 -7.11 1.60
C MET A 1 -9.76 -8.14 2.30
N ASN A 2 -9.26 -8.91 3.31
CA ASN A 2 -10.15 -9.85 3.99
C ASN A 2 -11.12 -9.13 4.93
N THR A 3 -12.28 -9.74 5.17
CA THR A 3 -13.39 -9.16 5.95
C THR A 3 -12.99 -8.79 7.39
N ILE A 4 -12.21 -9.65 8.07
CA ILE A 4 -11.79 -9.40 9.45
C ILE A 4 -10.87 -8.19 9.54
N THR A 5 -9.88 -8.10 8.64
CA THR A 5 -8.99 -6.92 8.57
C THR A 5 -9.79 -5.65 8.26
N MET A 6 -10.78 -5.73 7.36
CA MET A 6 -11.66 -4.61 7.04
C MET A 6 -12.37 -4.11 8.30
N GLN A 7 -13.08 -4.99 8.98
CA GLN A 7 -13.88 -4.63 10.16
C GLN A 7 -13.06 -4.13 11.35
N LEU A 8 -11.92 -4.76 11.62
CA LEU A 8 -11.12 -4.44 12.81
C LEU A 8 -10.14 -3.27 12.62
N ASN A 9 -9.66 -3.05 11.40
CA ASN A 9 -8.57 -2.09 11.17
C ASN A 9 -8.93 -0.97 10.16
N ALA A 10 -9.92 -1.15 9.31
CA ALA A 10 -10.26 -0.20 8.27
C ALA A 10 -11.54 0.59 8.55
N ASP A 11 -12.59 -0.05 9.10
CA ASP A 11 -13.90 0.58 9.30
C ASP A 11 -13.83 1.87 10.12
N GLU A 12 -13.06 1.88 11.22
CA GLU A 12 -12.93 3.08 12.04
C GLU A 12 -12.26 4.23 11.29
N LEU A 13 -11.23 3.93 10.48
CA LEU A 13 -10.53 4.93 9.66
C LEU A 13 -11.45 5.48 8.56
N ILE A 14 -12.26 4.63 7.94
CA ILE A 14 -13.24 5.03 6.94
C ILE A 14 -14.32 5.94 7.60
N LEU A 15 -14.83 5.56 8.77
CA LEU A 15 -15.77 6.36 9.51
C LEU A 15 -15.21 7.72 9.94
N GLN A 16 -13.93 7.78 10.31
CA GLN A 16 -13.24 9.04 10.61
C GLN A 16 -13.15 9.92 9.36
N ALA A 17 -12.81 9.37 8.20
CA ALA A 17 -12.76 10.10 6.94
C ALA A 17 -14.16 10.60 6.51
N LEU A 18 -15.21 9.80 6.72
CA LEU A 18 -16.59 10.23 6.48
C LEU A 18 -17.02 11.36 7.42
N ARG A 19 -16.62 11.31 8.70
CA ARG A 19 -16.90 12.40 9.67
C ARG A 19 -16.11 13.66 9.38
N GLU A 20 -14.90 13.55 8.81
CA GLU A 20 -14.12 14.71 8.36
C GLU A 20 -14.84 15.44 7.22
N ASP A 21 -15.40 14.70 6.26
CA ASP A 21 -16.09 15.27 5.09
C ASP A 21 -17.53 15.70 5.41
N ILE A 22 -18.20 15.03 6.34
CA ILE A 22 -19.61 15.29 6.73
C ILE A 22 -19.67 15.56 8.23
N THR A 23 -19.43 16.81 8.64
CA THR A 23 -19.42 17.18 10.07
C THR A 23 -20.83 17.36 10.66
N SER A 24 -21.74 17.93 9.89
CA SER A 24 -23.14 18.18 10.30
C SER A 24 -24.12 17.72 9.23
N GLU A 25 -23.91 18.13 7.98
CA GLU A 25 -24.76 17.78 6.85
C GLU A 25 -24.03 17.97 5.52
N ASP A 26 -24.53 17.33 4.45
CA ASP A 26 -24.22 17.66 3.07
C ASP A 26 -25.25 18.68 2.55
N ILE A 27 -24.91 19.96 2.68
CA ILE A 27 -25.81 21.09 2.33
C ILE A 27 -26.26 21.00 0.87
N THR A 28 -25.33 20.65 -0.04
CA THR A 28 -25.64 20.60 -1.48
C THR A 28 -26.61 19.49 -1.78
N THR A 29 -26.33 18.31 -1.28
CA THR A 29 -27.21 17.15 -1.49
C THR A 29 -28.58 17.37 -0.85
N ASN A 30 -28.63 17.87 0.39
CA ASN A 30 -29.90 18.13 1.07
C ASN A 30 -30.74 19.21 0.37
N ALA A 31 -30.10 20.21 -0.25
CA ALA A 31 -30.80 21.26 -1.00
C ALA A 31 -31.50 20.75 -2.27
N VAL A 32 -30.86 19.77 -2.98
CA VAL A 32 -31.37 19.28 -4.27
C VAL A 32 -32.14 17.96 -4.14
N MET A 33 -31.91 17.20 -3.06
CA MET A 33 -32.52 15.90 -2.80
C MET A 33 -33.08 15.85 -1.37
N PRO A 34 -34.19 16.59 -1.08
CA PRO A 34 -34.76 16.66 0.25
C PRO A 34 -35.38 15.32 0.72
N GLU A 35 -35.74 14.46 -0.23
CA GLU A 35 -36.35 13.15 0.03
C GLU A 35 -35.52 12.01 -0.53
N LYS A 36 -35.72 10.81 0.05
CA LYS A 36 -35.11 9.56 -0.45
C LYS A 36 -35.56 9.28 -1.87
N LYS A 37 -34.58 9.10 -2.78
CA LYS A 37 -34.84 8.72 -4.15
C LYS A 37 -33.78 7.72 -4.64
N LEU A 38 -34.20 6.62 -5.20
CA LEU A 38 -33.31 5.63 -5.78
C LEU A 38 -32.65 6.20 -7.03
N GLY A 39 -31.33 5.99 -7.15
CA GLY A 39 -30.55 6.39 -8.31
C GLY A 39 -29.47 5.40 -8.66
N ARG A 40 -28.91 5.62 -9.83
CA ARG A 40 -27.84 4.80 -10.39
C ARG A 40 -26.71 5.69 -10.87
N VAL A 41 -25.45 5.29 -10.58
CA VAL A 41 -24.23 6.01 -10.97
C VAL A 41 -23.16 5.03 -11.44
N GLU A 42 -22.29 5.47 -12.34
CA GLU A 42 -21.23 4.65 -12.93
C GLU A 42 -19.86 5.08 -12.42
N LEU A 43 -19.02 4.10 -12.03
CA LEU A 43 -17.60 4.31 -11.74
C LEU A 43 -16.81 4.18 -13.05
N ILE A 44 -16.13 5.26 -13.46
CA ILE A 44 -15.39 5.35 -14.72
C ILE A 44 -13.90 5.63 -14.43
N CYS A 45 -13.04 4.85 -15.10
CA CYS A 45 -11.60 5.09 -15.13
C CYS A 45 -11.27 6.25 -16.08
N LYS A 46 -10.38 7.15 -15.67
CA LYS A 46 -9.97 8.33 -16.46
C LYS A 46 -8.52 8.26 -16.93
N GLN A 47 -7.81 7.19 -16.54
CA GLN A 47 -6.41 7.00 -16.81
C GLN A 47 -6.09 5.51 -16.84
N ASP A 48 -5.14 5.07 -17.68
CA ASP A 48 -4.65 3.68 -17.65
C ASP A 48 -3.90 3.39 -16.33
N GLY A 49 -4.16 2.22 -15.72
CA GLY A 49 -3.51 1.83 -14.48
C GLY A 49 -3.93 0.47 -13.95
N VAL A 50 -3.65 0.22 -12.70
CA VAL A 50 -4.03 -0.99 -11.95
C VAL A 50 -4.99 -0.61 -10.85
N ILE A 51 -6.16 -1.25 -10.83
CA ILE A 51 -7.18 -0.99 -9.82
C ILE A 51 -6.83 -1.70 -8.50
N ALA A 52 -7.00 -1.01 -7.37
CA ALA A 52 -6.82 -1.57 -6.03
C ALA A 52 -7.72 -0.86 -5.02
N GLY A 53 -8.43 -1.62 -4.19
CA GLY A 53 -9.26 -1.09 -3.11
C GLY A 53 -10.76 -1.08 -3.41
N LEU A 54 -11.25 -1.92 -4.31
CA LEU A 54 -12.68 -2.02 -4.62
C LEU A 54 -13.53 -2.39 -3.39
N ASP A 55 -13.02 -3.27 -2.52
CA ASP A 55 -13.71 -3.61 -1.25
C ASP A 55 -13.79 -2.39 -0.31
N VAL A 56 -12.73 -1.56 -0.26
CA VAL A 56 -12.71 -0.34 0.56
C VAL A 56 -13.69 0.68 0.00
N PHE A 57 -13.70 0.86 -1.32
CA PHE A 57 -14.68 1.71 -2.01
C PHE A 57 -16.11 1.29 -1.69
N ALA A 58 -16.44 0.01 -1.82
CA ALA A 58 -17.76 -0.51 -1.46
C ALA A 58 -18.09 -0.33 0.01
N ARG A 59 -17.08 -0.49 0.89
CA ARG A 59 -17.27 -0.36 2.33
C ARG A 59 -17.68 1.04 2.76
N VAL A 60 -17.18 2.08 2.10
CA VAL A 60 -17.62 3.47 2.35
C VAL A 60 -19.14 3.59 2.21
N PHE A 61 -19.70 3.10 1.11
CA PHE A 61 -21.15 3.15 0.88
C PHE A 61 -21.93 2.27 1.85
N SER A 62 -21.45 1.05 2.10
CA SER A 62 -22.15 0.13 3.01
C SER A 62 -22.16 0.59 4.48
N LEU A 63 -21.19 1.42 4.88
CA LEU A 63 -21.19 2.06 6.22
C LEU A 63 -22.19 3.23 6.31
N LEU A 64 -22.53 3.86 5.19
CA LEU A 64 -23.55 4.90 5.12
C LEU A 64 -24.96 4.31 4.97
N ASP A 65 -25.13 3.35 4.07
CA ASP A 65 -26.37 2.60 3.85
C ASP A 65 -26.07 1.20 3.33
N PRO A 66 -26.29 0.12 4.13
CA PRO A 66 -26.06 -1.25 3.70
C PRO A 66 -26.97 -1.72 2.54
N ALA A 67 -28.03 -0.96 2.21
CA ALA A 67 -28.89 -1.24 1.05
C ALA A 67 -28.29 -0.75 -0.29
N THR A 68 -27.14 -0.06 -0.28
CA THR A 68 -26.45 0.33 -1.51
C THR A 68 -25.86 -0.89 -2.20
N GLU A 69 -26.27 -1.14 -3.43
CA GLU A 69 -25.80 -2.24 -4.27
C GLU A 69 -24.70 -1.78 -5.21
N ILE A 70 -23.63 -2.57 -5.35
CA ILE A 70 -22.51 -2.28 -6.26
C ILE A 70 -22.21 -3.51 -7.09
N THR A 71 -22.26 -3.37 -8.42
CA THR A 71 -21.84 -4.39 -9.37
C THR A 71 -20.52 -3.99 -10.00
N PHE A 72 -19.44 -4.71 -9.70
CA PHE A 72 -18.12 -4.51 -10.28
C PHE A 72 -17.95 -5.30 -11.58
N PHE A 73 -17.24 -4.70 -12.56
CA PHE A 73 -16.84 -5.32 -13.83
C PHE A 73 -15.35 -5.63 -13.91
N CYS A 74 -14.63 -5.39 -12.82
CA CYS A 74 -13.21 -5.69 -12.64
C CYS A 74 -12.96 -6.08 -11.19
N LYS A 75 -11.76 -6.56 -10.91
CA LYS A 75 -11.28 -6.94 -9.57
C LYS A 75 -9.94 -6.29 -9.26
N ASP A 76 -9.57 -6.22 -7.99
CA ASP A 76 -8.27 -5.72 -7.57
C ASP A 76 -7.13 -6.47 -8.28
N GLY A 77 -6.18 -5.72 -8.83
CA GLY A 77 -5.05 -6.21 -9.62
C GLY A 77 -5.26 -6.19 -11.15
N ASP A 78 -6.48 -5.97 -11.61
CA ASP A 78 -6.73 -5.84 -13.05
C ASP A 78 -6.13 -4.54 -13.59
N GLU A 79 -5.56 -4.62 -14.80
CA GLU A 79 -5.17 -3.44 -15.58
C GLU A 79 -6.43 -2.83 -16.22
N VAL A 80 -6.66 -1.55 -15.97
CA VAL A 80 -7.84 -0.81 -16.46
C VAL A 80 -7.42 0.29 -17.42
N LYS A 81 -8.35 0.71 -18.29
CA LYS A 81 -8.11 1.67 -19.35
C LYS A 81 -8.91 2.95 -19.17
N ASN A 82 -8.39 4.06 -19.70
CA ASN A 82 -9.13 5.30 -19.79
C ASN A 82 -10.49 5.09 -20.50
N GLY A 83 -11.55 5.61 -19.89
CA GLY A 83 -12.95 5.45 -20.37
C GLY A 83 -13.62 4.14 -19.94
N GLN A 84 -12.92 3.20 -19.30
CA GLN A 84 -13.50 1.93 -18.88
C GLN A 84 -14.52 2.14 -17.76
N LYS A 85 -15.72 1.56 -17.91
CA LYS A 85 -16.71 1.42 -16.85
C LYS A 85 -16.28 0.26 -15.94
N MET A 86 -16.08 0.56 -14.66
CA MET A 86 -15.56 -0.39 -13.68
C MET A 86 -16.63 -0.91 -12.73
N ALA A 87 -17.65 -0.09 -12.45
CA ALA A 87 -18.76 -0.50 -11.62
C ALA A 87 -20.01 0.31 -11.91
N VAL A 88 -21.14 -0.22 -11.44
CA VAL A 88 -22.42 0.49 -11.32
C VAL A 88 -22.86 0.40 -9.87
N LEU A 89 -23.26 1.54 -9.31
CA LEU A 89 -23.83 1.65 -7.98
C LEU A 89 -25.31 2.00 -8.09
N THR A 90 -26.14 1.35 -7.28
CA THR A 90 -27.57 1.63 -7.15
C THR A 90 -27.93 1.81 -5.68
N GLY A 91 -28.56 2.93 -5.32
CA GLY A 91 -28.90 3.25 -3.93
C GLY A 91 -29.60 4.59 -3.78
N ASP A 92 -29.80 5.03 -2.55
CA ASP A 92 -30.29 6.38 -2.27
C ASP A 92 -29.32 7.43 -2.86
N ILE A 93 -29.81 8.30 -3.73
CA ILE A 93 -28.99 9.36 -4.37
C ILE A 93 -28.22 10.18 -3.35
N ARG A 94 -28.79 10.45 -2.16
CA ARG A 94 -28.11 11.19 -1.09
C ARG A 94 -26.86 10.47 -0.60
N ILE A 95 -26.96 9.14 -0.42
CA ILE A 95 -25.84 8.29 -0.02
C ILE A 95 -24.77 8.23 -1.12
N LEU A 96 -25.18 8.07 -2.38
CA LEU A 96 -24.28 8.04 -3.53
C LEU A 96 -23.50 9.35 -3.65
N LEU A 97 -24.14 10.50 -3.47
CA LEU A 97 -23.51 11.82 -3.55
C LEU A 97 -22.59 12.08 -2.34
N SER A 98 -23.08 11.86 -1.11
CA SER A 98 -22.32 12.17 0.10
C SER A 98 -21.14 11.23 0.33
N GLY A 99 -21.20 9.98 -0.13
CA GLY A 99 -20.11 9.00 -0.02
C GLY A 99 -19.06 9.09 -1.13
N GLU A 100 -19.36 9.75 -2.26
CA GLU A 100 -18.54 9.77 -3.46
C GLU A 100 -17.08 10.16 -3.19
N ARG A 101 -16.87 11.30 -2.52
CA ARG A 101 -15.53 11.87 -2.37
C ARG A 101 -14.61 10.97 -1.54
N VAL A 102 -15.08 10.50 -0.40
CA VAL A 102 -14.32 9.62 0.48
C VAL A 102 -14.02 8.29 -0.21
N ALA A 103 -15.02 7.69 -0.87
CA ALA A 103 -14.84 6.44 -1.61
C ALA A 103 -13.81 6.58 -2.74
N LEU A 104 -13.88 7.65 -3.54
CA LEU A 104 -12.92 7.92 -4.60
C LEU A 104 -11.53 8.22 -4.05
N ASN A 105 -11.38 8.97 -2.96
CA ASN A 105 -10.08 9.27 -2.38
C ASN A 105 -9.30 8.00 -2.00
N TYR A 106 -9.95 7.02 -1.35
CA TYR A 106 -9.34 5.73 -1.05
C TYR A 106 -8.99 4.96 -2.34
N LEU A 107 -9.95 4.81 -3.24
CA LEU A 107 -9.76 4.01 -4.45
C LEU A 107 -8.68 4.61 -5.37
N GLN A 108 -8.68 5.92 -5.58
CA GLN A 108 -7.69 6.63 -6.37
C GLN A 108 -6.29 6.50 -5.77
N ARG A 109 -6.15 6.67 -4.45
CA ARG A 109 -4.87 6.53 -3.73
C ARG A 109 -4.33 5.11 -3.84
N MET A 110 -5.14 4.12 -3.51
CA MET A 110 -4.75 2.71 -3.53
C MET A 110 -4.40 2.25 -4.94
N SER A 111 -5.20 2.62 -5.94
CA SER A 111 -4.94 2.27 -7.34
C SER A 111 -3.69 2.95 -7.89
N GLY A 112 -3.40 4.18 -7.48
CA GLY A 112 -2.17 4.87 -7.82
C GLY A 112 -0.93 4.16 -7.29
N ILE A 113 -0.97 3.73 -6.02
CA ILE A 113 0.10 2.92 -5.39
C ILE A 113 0.29 1.60 -6.14
N ALA A 114 -0.80 0.87 -6.43
CA ALA A 114 -0.74 -0.39 -7.17
C ALA A 114 -0.16 -0.20 -8.58
N THR A 115 -0.57 0.87 -9.28
CA THR A 115 -0.07 1.22 -10.61
C THR A 115 1.44 1.50 -10.59
N TYR A 116 1.89 2.34 -9.65
CA TYR A 116 3.31 2.66 -9.53
C TYR A 116 4.14 1.44 -9.12
N THR A 117 3.65 0.66 -8.15
CA THR A 117 4.29 -0.60 -7.73
C THR A 117 4.42 -1.57 -8.90
N LYS A 118 3.36 -1.77 -9.69
CA LYS A 118 3.38 -2.66 -10.88
C LYS A 118 4.42 -2.21 -11.90
N SER A 119 4.60 -0.90 -12.09
CA SER A 119 5.57 -0.36 -13.03
C SER A 119 7.02 -0.68 -12.67
N ILE A 120 7.33 -0.79 -11.36
CA ILE A 120 8.65 -1.20 -10.86
C ILE A 120 8.76 -2.72 -10.80
N ALA A 121 7.74 -3.41 -10.31
CA ALA A 121 7.74 -4.88 -10.20
C ALA A 121 7.96 -5.56 -11.56
N LYS A 122 7.42 -5.01 -12.65
CA LYS A 122 7.67 -5.49 -14.01
C LYS A 122 9.17 -5.49 -14.39
N LEU A 123 9.96 -4.56 -13.89
CA LEU A 123 11.40 -4.49 -14.15
C LEU A 123 12.19 -5.57 -13.39
N LEU A 124 11.59 -6.18 -12.38
CA LEU A 124 12.17 -7.25 -11.58
C LEU A 124 11.78 -8.64 -12.09
N GLU A 125 10.90 -8.74 -13.08
CA GLU A 125 10.44 -10.02 -13.62
C GLU A 125 11.64 -10.83 -14.17
N GLY A 126 11.70 -12.11 -13.81
CA GLY A 126 12.81 -13.01 -14.19
C GLY A 126 14.05 -12.91 -13.30
N THR A 127 14.08 -12.02 -12.30
CA THR A 127 15.14 -11.95 -11.28
C THR A 127 14.68 -12.61 -9.97
N LYS A 128 15.64 -12.88 -9.05
CA LYS A 128 15.30 -13.35 -7.69
C LYS A 128 14.83 -12.20 -6.76
N THR A 129 15.11 -10.96 -7.13
CA THR A 129 14.93 -9.78 -6.28
C THR A 129 13.46 -9.45 -6.10
N LYS A 130 13.03 -9.22 -4.86
CA LYS A 130 11.66 -8.84 -4.51
C LYS A 130 11.60 -7.36 -4.13
N LEU A 131 10.57 -6.66 -4.63
CA LEU A 131 10.29 -5.27 -4.29
C LEU A 131 9.50 -5.20 -2.99
N LEU A 132 10.01 -4.45 -2.00
CA LEU A 132 9.37 -4.22 -0.70
C LEU A 132 8.87 -2.79 -0.56
N ASP A 133 7.77 -2.63 0.18
CA ASP A 133 7.40 -1.35 0.75
C ASP A 133 8.24 -1.00 2.00
N THR A 134 7.85 0.06 2.68
CA THR A 134 8.49 0.50 3.95
C THR A 134 7.42 0.95 4.96
N ARG A 135 7.85 1.49 6.11
CA ARG A 135 6.97 2.19 7.04
C ARG A 135 6.75 3.67 6.72
N LYS A 136 7.29 4.17 5.59
CA LYS A 136 7.09 5.54 5.10
C LYS A 136 5.72 5.67 4.44
N THR A 137 4.66 5.37 5.19
CA THR A 137 3.25 5.46 4.77
C THR A 137 2.63 6.74 5.27
N THR A 138 1.56 7.19 4.62
CA THR A 138 0.71 8.27 5.14
C THR A 138 0.15 7.85 6.52
N PRO A 139 0.18 8.72 7.55
CA PRO A 139 -0.42 8.41 8.84
C PRO A 139 -1.85 7.89 8.69
N ASN A 140 -2.18 6.84 9.45
CA ASN A 140 -3.47 6.12 9.43
C ASN A 140 -3.84 5.41 8.11
N MET A 141 -3.04 5.59 7.04
CA MET A 141 -3.31 4.93 5.73
C MET A 141 -2.58 3.60 5.53
N ARG A 142 -1.76 3.16 6.49
CA ARG A 142 -0.85 2.01 6.31
C ARG A 142 -1.54 0.72 5.89
N VAL A 143 -2.70 0.40 6.45
CA VAL A 143 -3.46 -0.81 6.11
C VAL A 143 -3.89 -0.81 4.64
N PHE A 144 -4.25 0.35 4.11
CA PHE A 144 -4.67 0.52 2.72
C PHE A 144 -3.47 0.55 1.77
N GLU A 145 -2.43 1.32 2.10
CA GLU A 145 -1.25 1.51 1.25
C GLU A 145 -0.43 0.23 1.10
N LYS A 146 -0.21 -0.53 2.19
CA LYS A 146 0.49 -1.82 2.13
C LYS A 146 -0.31 -2.89 1.39
N TYR A 147 -1.64 -2.88 1.51
CA TYR A 147 -2.50 -3.73 0.68
C TYR A 147 -2.34 -3.40 -0.80
N ALA A 148 -2.35 -2.12 -1.17
CA ALA A 148 -2.21 -1.66 -2.55
C ALA A 148 -0.85 -2.04 -3.16
N VAL A 149 0.24 -1.99 -2.38
CA VAL A 149 1.57 -2.48 -2.81
C VAL A 149 1.50 -3.96 -3.18
N LYS A 150 0.84 -4.81 -2.37
CA LYS A 150 0.67 -6.24 -2.70
C LYS A 150 -0.14 -6.45 -3.97
N VAL A 151 -1.21 -5.69 -4.17
CA VAL A 151 -2.04 -5.74 -5.39
C VAL A 151 -1.20 -5.37 -6.61
N GLY A 152 -0.29 -4.40 -6.50
CA GLY A 152 0.65 -4.00 -7.55
C GLY A 152 1.78 -4.99 -7.83
N GLY A 153 1.86 -6.12 -7.09
CA GLY A 153 2.88 -7.15 -7.27
C GLY A 153 4.14 -6.95 -6.42
N GLY A 154 4.13 -5.99 -5.49
CA GLY A 154 5.16 -5.84 -4.46
C GLY A 154 4.93 -6.74 -3.25
N TYR A 155 5.86 -6.68 -2.31
CA TYR A 155 5.80 -7.40 -1.03
C TYR A 155 5.82 -6.40 0.11
N ASN A 156 5.34 -6.81 1.29
CA ASN A 156 5.37 -5.97 2.46
C ASN A 156 6.62 -6.24 3.31
N HIS A 157 7.34 -5.17 3.66
CA HIS A 157 8.26 -5.14 4.79
C HIS A 157 7.45 -5.11 6.09
N ARG A 158 8.12 -5.21 7.26
CA ARG A 158 7.45 -5.18 8.58
C ARG A 158 6.36 -4.11 8.64
N TYR A 159 5.20 -4.50 9.20
CA TYR A 159 4.03 -3.63 9.27
C TYR A 159 4.22 -2.50 10.29
N ASN A 160 4.76 -2.84 11.47
CA ASN A 160 4.97 -1.92 12.58
C ASN A 160 6.22 -2.29 13.39
N LEU A 161 6.43 -1.64 14.53
CA LEU A 161 7.60 -1.86 15.38
C LEU A 161 7.59 -3.21 16.11
N SER A 162 6.43 -3.84 16.24
CA SER A 162 6.26 -5.15 16.90
C SER A 162 6.42 -6.34 15.95
N ASP A 163 6.45 -6.09 14.64
CA ASP A 163 6.42 -7.15 13.64
C ASP A 163 7.79 -7.78 13.37
N GLY A 164 8.86 -7.01 13.43
CA GLY A 164 10.23 -7.48 13.26
C GLY A 164 11.26 -6.48 13.77
N VAL A 165 12.46 -6.97 14.04
CA VAL A 165 13.60 -6.13 14.46
C VAL A 165 14.24 -5.52 13.22
N LEU A 166 14.51 -4.21 13.27
CA LEU A 166 15.36 -3.49 12.32
C LEU A 166 16.24 -2.52 13.11
N LEU A 167 17.50 -2.87 13.19
CA LEU A 167 18.54 -2.06 13.82
C LEU A 167 19.05 -1.03 12.82
N LYS A 168 19.06 0.24 13.22
CA LYS A 168 19.49 1.38 12.41
C LYS A 168 20.67 2.08 13.08
N ASP A 169 21.25 3.06 12.38
CA ASP A 169 22.35 3.90 12.83
C ASP A 169 22.24 4.33 14.32
N ASN A 170 21.09 4.90 14.68
CA ASN A 170 20.85 5.35 16.06
C ASN A 170 20.76 4.20 17.08
N HIS A 171 20.29 3.01 16.67
CA HIS A 171 20.29 1.83 17.54
C HIS A 171 21.71 1.31 17.75
N ILE A 172 22.52 1.28 16.68
CA ILE A 172 23.93 0.87 16.72
C ILE A 172 24.72 1.84 17.58
N GLY A 173 24.52 3.16 17.39
CA GLY A 173 25.15 4.19 18.22
C GLY A 173 24.80 4.06 19.70
N ALA A 174 23.53 3.79 20.02
CA ALA A 174 23.08 3.58 21.41
C ALA A 174 23.65 2.30 22.04
N ALA A 175 23.79 1.20 21.28
CA ALA A 175 24.36 -0.06 21.74
C ALA A 175 25.90 -0.01 21.82
N GLY A 176 26.54 0.86 21.01
CA GLY A 176 27.98 1.08 20.95
C GLY A 176 28.72 0.30 19.86
N SER A 177 28.12 -0.72 19.24
CA SER A 177 28.63 -1.41 18.05
C SER A 177 27.54 -2.24 17.38
N VAL A 178 27.78 -2.65 16.13
CA VAL A 178 26.92 -3.59 15.36
C VAL A 178 26.75 -4.90 16.11
N THR A 179 27.84 -5.51 16.57
CA THR A 179 27.83 -6.77 17.32
C THR A 179 26.97 -6.70 18.56
N LYS A 180 27.15 -5.65 19.38
CA LYS A 180 26.34 -5.47 20.59
C LYS A 180 24.86 -5.26 20.28
N ALA A 181 24.53 -4.46 19.26
CA ALA A 181 23.15 -4.23 18.87
C ALA A 181 22.45 -5.52 18.45
N VAL A 182 23.11 -6.35 17.62
CA VAL A 182 22.59 -7.66 17.19
C VAL A 182 22.44 -8.62 18.38
N GLN A 183 23.44 -8.70 19.27
CA GLN A 183 23.38 -9.57 20.45
C GLN A 183 22.22 -9.19 21.38
N MET A 184 22.10 -7.91 21.73
CA MET A 184 21.00 -7.41 22.56
C MET A 184 19.63 -7.67 21.93
N ALA A 185 19.52 -7.53 20.59
CA ALA A 185 18.30 -7.84 19.88
C ALA A 185 17.97 -9.34 19.92
N LYS A 186 18.95 -10.22 19.77
CA LYS A 186 18.78 -11.68 19.90
C LYS A 186 18.32 -12.12 21.29
N GLU A 187 18.83 -11.48 22.34
CA GLU A 187 18.46 -11.78 23.73
C GLU A 187 17.03 -11.30 24.06
N TYR A 188 16.60 -10.18 23.48
CA TYR A 188 15.31 -9.57 23.79
C TYR A 188 14.16 -10.04 22.90
N ALA A 189 14.41 -10.18 21.59
CA ALA A 189 13.34 -10.48 20.63
C ALA A 189 12.87 -11.94 20.75
N PRO A 190 11.56 -12.23 20.48
CA PRO A 190 11.10 -13.59 20.34
C PRO A 190 11.89 -14.34 19.26
N PHE A 191 12.26 -15.59 19.54
CA PHE A 191 13.13 -16.40 18.65
C PHE A 191 12.63 -16.54 17.20
N VAL A 192 11.32 -16.38 16.97
CA VAL A 192 10.71 -16.44 15.64
C VAL A 192 10.90 -15.17 14.81
N ARG A 193 11.44 -14.09 15.40
CA ARG A 193 11.64 -12.81 14.70
C ARG A 193 13.03 -12.75 14.09
N LYS A 194 13.08 -12.43 12.78
CA LYS A 194 14.33 -12.10 12.11
C LYS A 194 14.89 -10.78 12.65
N ILE A 195 16.23 -10.71 12.71
CA ILE A 195 16.97 -9.51 13.04
C ILE A 195 17.59 -8.96 11.78
N GLU A 196 17.09 -7.80 11.39
CA GLU A 196 17.59 -7.02 10.28
C GLU A 196 18.46 -5.87 10.81
N ILE A 197 19.55 -5.55 10.10
CA ILE A 197 20.44 -4.44 10.43
C ILE A 197 20.78 -3.62 9.19
N GLU A 198 20.71 -2.32 9.32
CA GLU A 198 21.08 -1.33 8.31
C GLU A 198 22.58 -1.00 8.46
N VAL A 199 23.34 -1.13 7.37
CA VAL A 199 24.79 -0.92 7.35
C VAL A 199 25.17 0.01 6.20
N GLU A 200 26.19 0.85 6.40
CA GLU A 200 26.58 1.89 5.45
C GLU A 200 27.98 1.68 4.83
N ASN A 201 28.73 0.67 5.31
CA ASN A 201 30.08 0.38 4.81
C ASN A 201 30.46 -1.11 5.00
N LEU A 202 31.54 -1.52 4.32
CA LEU A 202 31.99 -2.92 4.30
C LEU A 202 32.46 -3.47 5.65
N ASP A 203 32.94 -2.63 6.55
CA ASP A 203 33.38 -3.08 7.88
C ASP A 203 32.16 -3.41 8.75
N MET A 204 31.09 -2.60 8.69
CA MET A 204 29.81 -2.92 9.32
C MET A 204 29.18 -4.17 8.72
N VAL A 205 29.32 -4.41 7.40
CA VAL A 205 28.86 -5.66 6.75
C VAL A 205 29.54 -6.88 7.38
N LYS A 206 30.88 -6.87 7.51
CA LYS A 206 31.65 -7.96 8.14
C LYS A 206 31.18 -8.22 9.58
N GLU A 207 31.06 -7.13 10.36
CA GLU A 207 30.63 -7.21 11.76
C GLU A 207 29.21 -7.77 11.88
N ALA A 208 28.26 -7.34 11.01
CA ALA A 208 26.90 -7.83 10.99
C ALA A 208 26.80 -9.33 10.64
N VAL A 209 27.61 -9.78 9.68
CA VAL A 209 27.72 -11.19 9.32
C VAL A 209 28.26 -12.02 10.49
N GLU A 210 29.35 -11.58 11.13
CA GLU A 210 29.96 -12.28 12.29
C GLU A 210 29.03 -12.31 13.51
N ALA A 211 28.25 -11.24 13.72
CA ALA A 211 27.23 -11.18 14.76
C ALA A 211 26.00 -12.06 14.45
N GLY A 212 25.87 -12.54 13.18
CA GLY A 212 24.80 -13.41 12.73
C GLY A 212 23.46 -12.70 12.61
N ALA A 213 23.42 -11.52 11.98
CA ALA A 213 22.18 -10.89 11.55
C ALA A 213 21.49 -11.77 10.48
N ASP A 214 20.16 -11.81 10.49
CA ASP A 214 19.37 -12.62 9.53
C ASP A 214 19.21 -11.89 8.20
N ILE A 215 19.13 -10.57 8.21
CA ILE A 215 19.00 -9.70 7.05
C ILE A 215 19.99 -8.54 7.19
N ILE A 216 20.74 -8.25 6.14
CA ILE A 216 21.67 -7.12 6.09
C ILE A 216 21.19 -6.14 5.01
N MET A 217 20.75 -4.96 5.44
CA MET A 217 20.31 -3.89 4.55
C MET A 217 21.49 -2.98 4.23
N LEU A 218 21.82 -2.91 2.95
CA LEU A 218 22.86 -2.05 2.39
C LEU A 218 22.24 -0.67 2.11
N ASP A 219 22.48 0.30 3.01
CA ASP A 219 21.88 1.63 2.90
C ASP A 219 22.83 2.63 2.25
N ASN A 220 22.36 3.28 1.18
CA ASN A 220 23.07 4.32 0.44
C ASN A 220 24.52 3.97 0.01
N MET A 221 24.85 2.67 -0.14
CA MET A 221 26.16 2.22 -0.62
C MET A 221 26.29 2.35 -2.13
N THR A 222 27.53 2.47 -2.62
CA THR A 222 27.78 2.43 -4.07
C THR A 222 27.52 1.03 -4.63
N PRO A 223 27.15 0.87 -5.91
CA PRO A 223 26.97 -0.45 -6.52
C PRO A 223 28.21 -1.34 -6.44
N GLU A 224 29.40 -0.74 -6.51
CA GLU A 224 30.69 -1.44 -6.38
C GLU A 224 30.87 -1.98 -4.96
N ASP A 225 30.49 -1.22 -3.94
CA ASP A 225 30.56 -1.67 -2.54
C ASP A 225 29.44 -2.64 -2.20
N MET A 226 28.23 -2.47 -2.77
CA MET A 226 27.16 -3.48 -2.64
C MET A 226 27.59 -4.83 -3.22
N THR A 227 28.27 -4.85 -4.36
CA THR A 227 28.79 -6.10 -4.96
C THR A 227 29.78 -6.78 -4.00
N LYS A 228 30.73 -6.04 -3.44
CA LYS A 228 31.67 -6.56 -2.44
C LYS A 228 30.97 -7.02 -1.16
N ALA A 229 29.93 -6.29 -0.73
CA ALA A 229 29.14 -6.65 0.43
C ALA A 229 28.44 -8.00 0.24
N ILE A 230 27.88 -8.27 -0.94
CA ILE A 230 27.27 -9.57 -1.27
C ILE A 230 28.32 -10.70 -1.24
N GLU A 231 29.51 -10.45 -1.78
CA GLU A 231 30.63 -11.42 -1.70
C GLU A 231 31.03 -11.70 -0.24
N ILE A 232 31.10 -10.67 0.62
CA ILE A 232 31.39 -10.81 2.04
C ILE A 232 30.28 -11.59 2.76
N ILE A 233 29.02 -11.30 2.46
CA ILE A 233 27.85 -11.95 3.08
C ILE A 233 27.81 -13.44 2.68
N ASP A 234 28.13 -13.79 1.45
CA ASP A 234 28.25 -15.15 0.94
C ASP A 234 27.10 -16.09 1.36
N GLY A 235 25.86 -15.62 1.22
CA GLY A 235 24.63 -16.37 1.56
C GLY A 235 24.40 -16.63 3.06
N ARG A 236 25.21 -16.05 3.97
CA ARG A 236 25.04 -16.19 5.42
C ARG A 236 23.90 -15.36 6.01
N ALA A 237 23.43 -14.35 5.26
CA ALA A 237 22.27 -13.54 5.57
C ALA A 237 21.51 -13.20 4.28
N GLU A 238 20.22 -12.90 4.39
CA GLU A 238 19.48 -12.29 3.27
C GLU A 238 19.95 -10.86 3.06
N THR A 239 19.90 -10.37 1.83
CA THR A 239 20.41 -9.05 1.46
C THR A 239 19.29 -8.13 1.03
N GLU A 240 19.27 -6.91 1.57
CA GLU A 240 18.35 -5.84 1.16
C GLU A 240 19.14 -4.64 0.67
N CYS A 241 18.68 -3.98 -0.38
CA CYS A 241 19.15 -2.67 -0.80
C CYS A 241 18.08 -1.62 -0.50
N SER A 242 18.46 -0.55 0.18
CA SER A 242 17.62 0.61 0.50
C SER A 242 18.27 1.91 0.02
N GLY A 243 17.49 2.97 -0.06
CA GLY A 243 17.94 4.31 -0.43
C GLY A 243 17.72 4.64 -1.91
N ASN A 244 16.89 5.68 -2.15
CA ASN A 244 16.60 6.26 -3.46
C ASN A 244 16.26 5.26 -4.58
N VAL A 245 15.59 4.16 -4.24
CA VAL A 245 15.14 3.18 -5.24
C VAL A 245 13.99 3.77 -6.04
N THR A 246 14.24 3.97 -7.34
CA THR A 246 13.28 4.50 -8.30
C THR A 246 13.19 3.59 -9.52
N ARG A 247 12.21 3.84 -10.38
CA ARG A 247 12.07 3.12 -11.65
C ARG A 247 13.31 3.24 -12.54
N GLU A 248 13.99 4.39 -12.47
CA GLU A 248 15.14 4.71 -13.34
C GLU A 248 16.41 3.95 -12.95
N ASN A 249 16.54 3.53 -11.67
CA ASN A 249 17.77 2.90 -11.19
C ASN A 249 17.60 1.41 -10.78
N VAL A 250 16.37 0.89 -10.75
CA VAL A 250 16.09 -0.48 -10.31
C VAL A 250 16.81 -1.53 -11.16
N ASP A 251 16.94 -1.32 -12.48
CA ASP A 251 17.64 -2.26 -13.39
C ASP A 251 19.14 -2.40 -13.04
N ARG A 252 19.75 -1.34 -12.50
CA ARG A 252 21.13 -1.38 -12.03
C ARG A 252 21.24 -2.18 -10.74
N LEU A 253 20.29 -2.01 -9.83
CA LEU A 253 20.27 -2.71 -8.55
C LEU A 253 20.00 -4.22 -8.71
N THR A 254 19.19 -4.62 -9.68
CA THR A 254 18.94 -6.04 -9.95
C THR A 254 20.19 -6.80 -10.39
N LYS A 255 21.10 -6.15 -11.12
CA LYS A 255 22.36 -6.76 -11.57
C LYS A 255 23.32 -7.05 -10.41
N ILE A 256 23.17 -6.38 -9.27
CA ILE A 256 23.95 -6.63 -8.05
C ILE A 256 23.53 -7.96 -7.42
N GLY A 257 22.27 -8.39 -7.58
CA GLY A 257 21.79 -9.70 -7.14
C GLY A 257 21.39 -9.74 -5.66
N VAL A 258 20.89 -8.63 -5.09
CA VAL A 258 20.27 -8.61 -3.76
C VAL A 258 18.96 -9.41 -3.74
N ASP A 259 18.56 -9.89 -2.56
CA ASP A 259 17.31 -10.61 -2.39
C ASP A 259 16.10 -9.68 -2.35
N TYR A 260 16.29 -8.48 -1.78
CA TYR A 260 15.23 -7.48 -1.61
C TYR A 260 15.69 -6.08 -2.02
N ILE A 261 14.74 -5.31 -2.54
CA ILE A 261 14.88 -3.87 -2.76
C ILE A 261 13.70 -3.18 -2.08
N SER A 262 13.94 -2.30 -1.12
CA SER A 262 12.87 -1.53 -0.48
C SER A 262 12.77 -0.11 -1.00
N SER A 263 11.54 0.36 -1.21
CA SER A 263 11.26 1.71 -1.70
C SER A 263 10.12 2.39 -0.95
N GLY A 264 10.43 3.49 -0.27
CA GLY A 264 9.41 4.35 0.34
C GLY A 264 8.57 5.08 -0.70
N ALA A 265 9.11 5.31 -1.91
CA ALA A 265 8.42 6.01 -2.99
C ALA A 265 7.13 5.30 -3.43
N LEU A 266 7.03 3.97 -3.22
CA LEU A 266 5.81 3.22 -3.51
C LEU A 266 4.59 3.81 -2.80
N THR A 267 4.78 4.35 -1.60
CA THR A 267 3.71 4.88 -0.77
C THR A 267 3.73 6.40 -0.64
N HIS A 268 4.88 7.05 -0.44
CA HIS A 268 4.89 8.49 -0.20
C HIS A 268 4.95 9.35 -1.47
N SER A 269 5.31 8.79 -2.65
CA SER A 269 5.50 9.57 -3.88
C SER A 269 4.69 9.06 -5.08
N SER A 270 3.90 8.00 -4.93
CA SER A 270 3.04 7.53 -6.02
C SER A 270 1.91 8.53 -6.29
N PRO A 271 1.63 8.88 -7.57
CA PRO A 271 0.45 9.65 -7.93
C PRO A 271 -0.82 8.84 -7.69
N ILE A 272 -1.96 9.50 -7.63
CA ILE A 272 -3.27 8.84 -7.65
C ILE A 272 -3.58 8.32 -9.06
N LEU A 273 -4.49 7.34 -9.17
CA LEU A 273 -5.14 6.98 -10.43
C LEU A 273 -6.44 7.78 -10.57
N ASP A 274 -6.62 8.47 -11.70
CA ASP A 274 -7.80 9.31 -11.88
C ASP A 274 -9.06 8.47 -12.17
N LEU A 275 -10.07 8.60 -11.30
CA LEU A 275 -11.34 7.90 -11.31
C LEU A 275 -12.47 8.87 -11.01
N SER A 276 -13.67 8.62 -11.53
CA SER A 276 -14.85 9.43 -11.20
C SER A 276 -16.14 8.64 -11.22
N LEU A 277 -17.12 9.08 -10.41
CA LEU A 277 -18.51 8.69 -10.53
C LEU A 277 -19.19 9.62 -11.56
N LYS A 278 -19.92 9.05 -12.51
CA LYS A 278 -20.56 9.77 -13.62
C LYS A 278 -21.95 9.21 -13.92
N ASN A 279 -22.70 9.97 -14.69
CA ASN A 279 -24.00 9.56 -15.22
C ASN A 279 -25.02 9.21 -14.12
N LEU A 280 -24.99 9.95 -12.98
CA LEU A 280 -26.01 9.78 -11.94
C LEU A 280 -27.38 10.16 -12.49
N HIS A 281 -28.33 9.26 -12.38
CA HIS A 281 -29.72 9.50 -12.73
C HIS A 281 -30.66 8.74 -11.80
N PRO A 282 -31.87 9.27 -11.55
CA PRO A 282 -32.91 8.54 -10.85
C PRO A 282 -33.33 7.27 -11.58
N VAL A 283 -33.64 6.22 -10.84
CA VAL A 283 -34.26 4.98 -11.37
C VAL A 283 -35.61 4.81 -10.67
N GLU A 284 -36.60 4.35 -11.40
CA GLU A 284 -37.88 3.94 -10.81
C GLU A 284 -37.64 2.65 -10.01
N ALA A 285 -38.23 2.54 -8.82
CA ALA A 285 -38.29 1.27 -8.13
C ALA A 285 -39.02 0.29 -9.10
N GLU A 286 -38.42 -0.86 -9.40
CA GLU A 286 -39.14 -1.90 -10.12
C GLU A 286 -40.43 -2.17 -9.35
N GLY A 287 -41.55 -1.81 -9.96
CA GLY A 287 -42.86 -1.91 -9.33
C GLY A 287 -43.10 -3.34 -8.87
N GLU A 288 -43.53 -3.50 -7.64
CA GLU A 288 -44.21 -4.69 -7.22
C GLU A 288 -45.38 -4.88 -8.23
N GLY A 289 -45.15 -5.78 -9.18
CA GLY A 289 -46.19 -6.19 -10.11
C GLY A 289 -47.36 -6.77 -9.31
N VAL A 290 -48.47 -6.13 -9.41
CA VAL A 290 -49.78 -6.54 -8.89
C VAL A 290 -50.20 -7.89 -9.42
#